data_7b41b780c57ba3d702698525e8fab8f0
#
_entry.id   7b41b780c57ba3d702698525e8fab8f0
#
_cell.length_a   1.000
_cell.length_b   1.000
_cell.length_c   1.000
_cell.angle_alpha   90.00
_cell.angle_beta   90.00
_cell.angle_gamma   90.00
#
_symmetry.space_group_name_H-M   'P 1'
#
loop_
_entity.id
_entity.type
_entity.pdbx_description
1 polymer ?
#
loop_
_entity_poly.entity_id
_entity_poly.type
_entity_poly.pdbx_seq_one_letter_code
_entity_poly.pdbx_strand_id
1 'polypeptide(L)'
;MTIYNFLTLVGGLAMFLFGMDVMGKSLEKMGGSKLGAILEKMTDSRIKGVLLGLFVTAVIQSSGAVTVMAVGFVNSGIMALRQVIGIIMGANIGTTVTAWILSLAGIEGSNLFVNLLKPSSFAPVLAFIGIILVMFCKGENKHNVGYIVLGFGLLMIGMTTMSDSMEGLKDVPQFTSILTKFSNPILGILAGAFLTTALQSSSASVGILQALSTTGSITVSAAFPIILGQNIGSCTTVLISSIGASKNAKRAAYAHLTFNVIGVVIAMALFYGSNAIFGLPFFNDNVSPATIAIIHSLFNIFSTIILFPFGKQLEKLMCVLIKDGKDDKEEQKDENGLVEERFLINPGFALDKVKDKCDEMATLAQTNISQSIEFIKSYSRKKDEAIKANEKRLDDYEDQLETYLVKISSMDLNVSDSMRLNNYSHAIGNFERMGDYGYNILKIKRKMHQDKIHFSEEANRELEIMGRAVAEIIENSTKAFINDDVELAMTVEPLEQVIDNLKAELRARHSKRMEQGECTFENGILFFDIVNSFERIADHCSNLAVCIIEFSQGHYQTHSYLKGVKNSNNKTFMEQFETYLNKYAVR
;
A
#
# COMPACT_ATOMS: atom_id res chain seq x y z
N MET A 1 29.96 20.60 29.61
CA MET A 1 28.56 20.66 29.13
C MET A 1 27.69 21.10 30.30
N THR A 2 27.03 22.24 30.16
CA THR A 2 26.05 22.65 31.17
C THR A 2 24.76 21.81 30.98
N ILE A 3 23.96 21.65 32.02
CA ILE A 3 22.67 20.97 31.93
C ILE A 3 21.76 21.63 30.87
N TYR A 4 21.92 22.94 30.68
CA TYR A 4 21.21 23.71 29.70
C TYR A 4 21.56 23.28 28.26
N ASN A 5 22.87 23.12 27.96
CA ASN A 5 23.32 22.65 26.63
C ASN A 5 22.79 21.23 26.33
N PHE A 6 22.74 20.37 27.35
CA PHE A 6 22.17 19.03 27.18
C PHE A 6 20.66 19.08 26.86
N LEU A 7 19.91 19.91 27.59
CA LEU A 7 18.47 20.09 27.34
C LEU A 7 18.21 20.69 25.94
N THR A 8 19.05 21.65 25.52
CA THR A 8 18.95 22.25 24.17
C THR A 8 19.26 21.22 23.09
N LEU A 9 20.27 20.36 23.31
CA LEU A 9 20.60 19.24 22.41
C LEU A 9 19.43 18.29 22.24
N VAL A 10 18.81 17.86 23.34
CA VAL A 10 17.65 16.97 23.32
C VAL A 10 16.45 17.63 22.65
N GLY A 11 16.22 18.93 22.88
CA GLY A 11 15.18 19.71 22.19
C GLY A 11 15.42 19.82 20.68
N GLY A 12 16.69 20.09 20.28
CA GLY A 12 17.09 20.12 18.88
C GLY A 12 16.90 18.76 18.20
N LEU A 13 17.28 17.67 18.88
CA LEU A 13 17.07 16.31 18.39
C LEU A 13 15.58 15.99 18.22
N ALA A 14 14.74 16.38 19.17
CA ALA A 14 13.29 16.18 19.08
C ALA A 14 12.69 16.93 17.88
N MET A 15 13.06 18.20 17.65
CA MET A 15 12.62 18.97 16.48
C MET A 15 13.11 18.36 15.17
N PHE A 16 14.36 17.90 15.12
CA PHE A 16 14.94 17.24 13.97
C PHE A 16 14.18 15.97 13.60
N LEU A 17 13.97 15.06 14.58
CA LEU A 17 13.26 13.80 14.37
C LEU A 17 11.80 14.04 13.98
N PHE A 18 11.11 14.95 14.64
CA PHE A 18 9.74 15.30 14.34
C PHE A 18 9.60 15.93 12.94
N GLY A 19 10.49 16.87 12.60
CA GLY A 19 10.51 17.48 11.25
C GLY A 19 10.72 16.44 10.15
N MET A 20 11.63 15.48 10.37
CA MET A 20 11.89 14.40 9.44
C MET A 20 10.68 13.45 9.30
N ASP A 21 10.02 13.09 10.42
CA ASP A 21 8.84 12.22 10.41
C ASP A 21 7.67 12.88 9.67
N VAL A 22 7.37 14.14 9.98
CA VAL A 22 6.29 14.89 9.33
C VAL A 22 6.55 15.06 7.82
N MET A 23 7.78 15.43 7.44
CA MET A 23 8.15 15.55 6.03
C MET A 23 8.05 14.21 5.31
N GLY A 24 8.60 13.15 5.90
CA GLY A 24 8.61 11.80 5.31
C GLY A 24 7.21 11.25 5.10
N LYS A 25 6.35 11.29 6.13
CA LYS A 25 4.94 10.86 6.04
C LYS A 25 4.16 11.63 4.98
N SER A 26 4.38 12.94 4.86
CA SER A 26 3.68 13.76 3.87
C SER A 26 4.15 13.48 2.44
N LEU A 27 5.44 13.21 2.23
CA LEU A 27 5.99 12.75 0.95
C LEU A 27 5.42 11.37 0.58
N GLU A 28 5.33 10.46 1.55
CA GLU A 28 4.74 9.15 1.38
C GLU A 28 3.25 9.23 1.02
N LYS A 29 2.46 10.07 1.71
CA LYS A 29 1.05 10.32 1.38
C LYS A 29 0.85 10.85 -0.03
N MET A 30 1.72 11.74 -0.49
CA MET A 30 1.63 12.30 -1.85
C MET A 30 2.04 11.31 -2.95
N GLY A 31 2.99 10.43 -2.67
CA GLY A 31 3.54 9.47 -3.64
C GLY A 31 2.95 8.07 -3.57
N GLY A 32 2.44 7.70 -2.42
CA GLY A 32 2.20 6.36 -1.90
C GLY A 32 1.74 5.29 -2.87
N SER A 33 0.47 5.26 -3.24
CA SER A 33 -0.10 4.18 -4.06
C SER A 33 0.55 4.08 -5.45
N LYS A 34 0.77 5.24 -6.10
CA LYS A 34 1.38 5.27 -7.44
C LYS A 34 2.80 4.70 -7.45
N LEU A 35 3.59 4.98 -6.41
CA LEU A 35 4.98 4.49 -6.32
C LEU A 35 5.04 2.99 -6.06
N GLY A 36 4.12 2.44 -5.26
CA GLY A 36 3.97 1.00 -5.06
C GLY A 36 3.61 0.28 -6.37
N ALA A 37 2.62 0.79 -7.10
CA ALA A 37 2.21 0.25 -8.40
C ALA A 37 3.32 0.35 -9.47
N ILE A 38 4.14 1.42 -9.44
CA ILE A 38 5.30 1.56 -10.32
C ILE A 38 6.36 0.51 -9.99
N LEU A 39 6.64 0.28 -8.69
CA LEU A 39 7.56 -0.76 -8.24
C LEU A 39 7.13 -2.15 -8.74
N GLU A 40 5.85 -2.46 -8.65
CA GLU A 40 5.29 -3.73 -9.10
C GLU A 40 5.43 -3.93 -10.61
N LYS A 41 5.05 -2.93 -11.41
CA LYS A 41 4.93 -3.06 -12.88
C LYS A 41 6.23 -2.92 -13.65
N MET A 42 7.24 -2.24 -13.12
CA MET A 42 8.43 -1.82 -13.89
C MET A 42 9.72 -2.59 -13.56
N THR A 43 9.67 -3.71 -12.87
CA THR A 43 10.87 -4.43 -12.38
C THR A 43 11.27 -5.66 -13.19
N ASP A 44 11.02 -5.68 -14.49
CA ASP A 44 11.38 -6.80 -15.39
C ASP A 44 12.91 -6.99 -15.58
N SER A 45 13.75 -6.00 -15.22
CA SER A 45 15.20 -6.14 -15.22
C SER A 45 15.85 -5.57 -13.95
N ARG A 46 17.05 -6.09 -13.57
CA ARG A 46 17.78 -5.59 -12.40
C ARG A 46 18.14 -4.12 -12.50
N ILE A 47 18.54 -3.63 -13.68
CA ILE A 47 18.89 -2.22 -13.88
C ILE A 47 17.67 -1.35 -13.60
N LYS A 48 16.51 -1.70 -14.14
CA LYS A 48 15.27 -1.01 -13.85
C LYS A 48 14.94 -1.07 -12.36
N GLY A 49 15.15 -2.22 -11.71
CA GLY A 49 15.00 -2.35 -10.26
C GLY A 49 15.89 -1.38 -9.47
N VAL A 50 17.17 -1.25 -9.83
CA VAL A 50 18.10 -0.30 -9.18
C VAL A 50 17.63 1.15 -9.39
N LEU A 51 17.34 1.55 -10.63
CA LEU A 51 16.88 2.91 -10.92
C LEU A 51 15.56 3.23 -10.20
N LEU A 52 14.65 2.28 -10.16
CA LEU A 52 13.36 2.43 -9.52
C LEU A 52 13.48 2.48 -8.00
N GLY A 53 14.26 1.58 -7.39
CA GLY A 53 14.55 1.61 -5.96
C GLY A 53 15.21 2.92 -5.52
N LEU A 54 16.16 3.45 -6.32
CA LEU A 54 16.77 4.76 -6.11
C LEU A 54 15.72 5.86 -6.16
N PHE A 55 14.93 5.93 -7.23
CA PHE A 55 13.95 7.00 -7.44
C PHE A 55 12.86 6.99 -6.35
N VAL A 56 12.27 5.83 -6.09
CA VAL A 56 11.19 5.70 -5.10
C VAL A 56 11.69 6.04 -3.70
N THR A 57 12.89 5.56 -3.33
CA THR A 57 13.49 5.89 -2.02
C THR A 57 13.83 7.37 -1.90
N ALA A 58 14.36 7.98 -2.96
CA ALA A 58 14.65 9.42 -2.97
C ALA A 58 13.38 10.27 -2.80
N VAL A 59 12.25 9.84 -3.37
CA VAL A 59 10.95 10.52 -3.24
C VAL A 59 10.31 10.26 -1.89
N ILE A 60 10.19 9.00 -1.47
CA ILE A 60 9.55 8.62 -0.18
C ILE A 60 10.44 9.01 1.01
N GLN A 61 11.74 9.17 0.83
CA GLN A 61 12.74 9.43 1.88
C GLN A 61 12.82 8.30 2.94
N SER A 62 12.37 7.09 2.58
CA SER A 62 12.38 5.90 3.46
C SER A 62 12.80 4.64 2.71
N SER A 63 14.06 4.25 2.82
CA SER A 63 14.56 2.98 2.28
C SER A 63 13.95 1.77 3.01
N GLY A 64 13.65 1.93 4.30
CA GLY A 64 12.97 0.91 5.10
C GLY A 64 11.60 0.57 4.52
N ALA A 65 10.75 1.57 4.25
CA ALA A 65 9.43 1.37 3.64
C ALA A 65 9.53 0.67 2.28
N VAL A 66 10.41 1.16 1.40
CA VAL A 66 10.60 0.60 0.05
C VAL A 66 11.07 -0.86 0.10
N THR A 67 12.02 -1.18 0.99
CA THR A 67 12.56 -2.54 1.10
C THR A 67 11.58 -3.51 1.78
N VAL A 68 10.82 -3.07 2.78
CA VAL A 68 9.74 -3.88 3.39
C VAL A 68 8.64 -4.16 2.38
N MET A 69 8.23 -3.18 1.57
CA MET A 69 7.27 -3.36 0.49
C MET A 69 7.79 -4.37 -0.55
N ALA A 70 9.07 -4.27 -0.93
CA ALA A 70 9.71 -5.22 -1.84
C ALA A 70 9.75 -6.66 -1.27
N VAL A 71 9.96 -6.82 0.05
CA VAL A 71 9.85 -8.11 0.73
C VAL A 71 8.40 -8.63 0.70
N GLY A 72 7.42 -7.74 0.88
CA GLY A 72 6.00 -8.07 0.73
C GLY A 72 5.65 -8.57 -0.67
N PHE A 73 6.19 -7.96 -1.73
CA PHE A 73 6.01 -8.43 -3.11
C PHE A 73 6.59 -9.83 -3.35
N VAL A 74 7.70 -10.15 -2.72
CA VAL A 74 8.25 -11.52 -2.80
C VAL A 74 7.40 -12.50 -2.00
N ASN A 75 6.89 -12.08 -0.85
CA ASN A 75 6.06 -12.92 0.01
C ASN A 75 4.73 -13.29 -0.65
N SER A 76 4.10 -12.32 -1.31
CA SER A 76 2.85 -12.53 -2.07
C SER A 76 3.07 -13.17 -3.46
N GLY A 77 4.32 -13.44 -3.85
CA GLY A 77 4.64 -14.03 -5.15
C GLY A 77 4.54 -13.07 -6.34
N ILE A 78 4.29 -11.77 -6.09
CA ILE A 78 4.21 -10.74 -7.14
C ILE A 78 5.57 -10.53 -7.81
N MET A 79 6.66 -10.60 -7.02
CA MET A 79 8.03 -10.42 -7.51
C MET A 79 8.93 -11.61 -7.20
N ALA A 80 9.85 -11.89 -8.11
CA ALA A 80 10.92 -12.85 -7.85
C ALA A 80 12.04 -12.20 -7.01
N LEU A 81 12.71 -13.01 -6.16
CA LEU A 81 13.85 -12.59 -5.34
C LEU A 81 14.91 -11.80 -6.13
N ARG A 82 15.17 -12.22 -7.37
CA ARG A 82 16.14 -11.57 -8.26
C ARG A 82 15.81 -10.12 -8.60
N GLN A 83 14.52 -9.78 -8.71
CA GLN A 83 14.05 -8.43 -9.00
C GLN A 83 14.24 -7.51 -7.79
N VAL A 84 13.87 -8.03 -6.61
CA VAL A 84 13.96 -7.30 -5.34
C VAL A 84 15.39 -6.98 -4.94
N ILE A 85 16.37 -7.83 -5.26
CA ILE A 85 17.79 -7.52 -5.04
C ILE A 85 18.20 -6.21 -5.77
N GLY A 86 17.68 -5.96 -6.98
CA GLY A 86 17.89 -4.70 -7.69
C GLY A 86 17.28 -3.50 -6.96
N ILE A 87 16.04 -3.63 -6.48
CA ILE A 87 15.36 -2.57 -5.72
C ILE A 87 16.13 -2.23 -4.45
N ILE A 88 16.59 -3.23 -3.70
CA ILE A 88 17.40 -3.05 -2.48
C ILE A 88 18.67 -2.26 -2.76
N MET A 89 19.42 -2.62 -3.82
CA MET A 89 20.62 -1.91 -4.23
C MET A 89 20.31 -0.44 -4.57
N GLY A 90 19.21 -0.19 -5.28
CA GLY A 90 18.76 1.15 -5.62
C GLY A 90 18.29 1.96 -4.40
N ALA A 91 17.57 1.35 -3.49
CA ALA A 91 17.09 1.98 -2.27
C ALA A 91 18.25 2.46 -1.38
N ASN A 92 19.33 1.70 -1.29
CA ASN A 92 20.53 2.12 -0.56
C ASN A 92 21.15 3.39 -1.18
N ILE A 93 21.23 3.50 -2.52
CA ILE A 93 21.69 4.72 -3.18
C ILE A 93 20.68 5.86 -2.93
N GLY A 94 19.38 5.60 -3.05
CA GLY A 94 18.31 6.60 -2.85
C GLY A 94 18.35 7.26 -1.47
N THR A 95 18.72 6.51 -0.44
CA THR A 95 18.88 7.03 0.94
C THR A 95 19.92 8.15 1.03
N THR A 96 20.92 8.14 0.16
CA THR A 96 21.98 9.17 0.19
C THR A 96 21.47 10.56 -0.19
N VAL A 97 20.36 10.66 -0.89
CA VAL A 97 19.71 11.96 -1.22
C VAL A 97 19.34 12.71 0.06
N THR A 98 18.88 12.01 1.09
CA THR A 98 18.61 12.63 2.40
C THR A 98 19.90 13.21 3.02
N ALA A 99 21.02 12.50 2.94
CA ALA A 99 22.29 13.01 3.45
C ALA A 99 22.73 14.30 2.75
N TRP A 100 22.48 14.44 1.45
CA TRP A 100 22.73 15.68 0.71
C TRP A 100 21.80 16.82 1.14
N ILE A 101 20.52 16.55 1.34
CA ILE A 101 19.56 17.52 1.87
C ILE A 101 20.03 18.04 3.24
N LEU A 102 20.41 17.13 4.13
CA LEU A 102 20.91 17.46 5.47
C LEU A 102 22.23 18.20 5.44
N SER A 103 23.09 17.96 4.45
CA SER A 103 24.39 18.61 4.31
C SER A 103 24.29 20.13 4.07
N LEU A 104 23.12 20.63 3.67
CA LEU A 104 22.85 22.06 3.55
C LEU A 104 23.07 22.81 4.88
N ALA A 105 22.93 22.12 6.02
CA ALA A 105 23.19 22.69 7.34
C ALA A 105 24.65 23.12 7.55
N GLY A 106 25.58 22.56 6.79
CA GLY A 106 27.02 22.89 6.85
C GLY A 106 27.45 23.99 5.89
N ILE A 107 26.53 24.76 5.28
CA ILE A 107 26.90 25.84 4.36
C ILE A 107 27.48 27.01 5.15
N GLU A 108 28.76 27.32 4.91
CA GLU A 108 29.51 28.44 5.48
C GLU A 108 29.85 29.46 4.40
N GLY A 109 29.81 30.75 4.74
CA GLY A 109 30.21 31.83 3.86
C GLY A 109 29.79 33.19 4.38
N SER A 110 30.48 34.30 3.92
CA SER A 110 30.25 35.66 4.41
C SER A 110 29.42 36.53 3.46
N ASN A 111 29.18 36.09 2.22
CA ASN A 111 28.42 36.84 1.24
C ASN A 111 26.92 36.83 1.54
N LEU A 112 26.22 37.93 1.24
CA LEU A 112 24.78 38.08 1.47
C LEU A 112 23.97 36.92 0.87
N PHE A 113 24.33 36.47 -0.34
CA PHE A 113 23.64 35.38 -1.02
C PHE A 113 23.83 34.02 -0.30
N VAL A 114 25.07 33.76 0.16
CA VAL A 114 25.36 32.53 0.95
C VAL A 114 24.67 32.60 2.31
N ASN A 115 24.62 33.76 2.95
CA ASN A 115 23.89 33.93 4.22
C ASN A 115 22.38 33.66 4.09
N LEU A 116 21.76 34.00 2.97
CA LEU A 116 20.35 33.69 2.71
C LEU A 116 20.12 32.18 2.49
N LEU A 117 21.14 31.47 1.99
CA LEU A 117 21.10 30.01 1.78
C LEU A 117 21.44 29.20 3.04
N LYS A 118 21.87 29.86 4.15
CA LYS A 118 22.10 29.15 5.41
C LYS A 118 20.78 28.68 6.03
N PRO A 119 20.73 27.47 6.58
CA PRO A 119 19.53 26.96 7.26
C PRO A 119 19.00 27.88 8.36
N SER A 120 19.90 28.52 9.11
CA SER A 120 19.50 29.51 10.13
C SER A 120 18.68 30.68 9.59
N SER A 121 18.81 31.01 8.30
CA SER A 121 18.09 32.10 7.66
C SER A 121 16.81 31.63 6.97
N PHE A 122 16.87 30.57 6.17
CA PHE A 122 15.70 30.16 5.38
C PHE A 122 14.75 29.20 6.14
N ALA A 123 15.25 28.37 7.07
CA ALA A 123 14.44 27.38 7.71
C ALA A 123 13.26 27.95 8.55
N PRO A 124 13.44 29.04 9.32
CA PRO A 124 12.32 29.70 10.00
C PRO A 124 11.26 30.22 9.03
N VAL A 125 11.70 30.77 7.87
CA VAL A 125 10.80 31.25 6.83
C VAL A 125 10.00 30.11 6.21
N LEU A 126 10.66 29.00 5.90
CA LEU A 126 9.99 27.81 5.39
C LEU A 126 9.02 27.23 6.41
N ALA A 127 9.42 27.13 7.69
CA ALA A 127 8.53 26.66 8.75
C ALA A 127 7.27 27.55 8.85
N PHE A 128 7.44 28.87 8.74
CA PHE A 128 6.32 29.82 8.75
C PHE A 128 5.42 29.69 7.51
N ILE A 129 6.00 29.57 6.33
CA ILE A 129 5.23 29.30 5.10
C ILE A 129 4.49 27.96 5.21
N GLY A 130 5.16 26.93 5.70
CA GLY A 130 4.57 25.61 5.89
C GLY A 130 3.35 25.65 6.81
N ILE A 131 3.46 26.33 7.96
CA ILE A 131 2.32 26.44 8.89
C ILE A 131 1.16 27.25 8.31
N ILE A 132 1.45 28.29 7.51
CA ILE A 132 0.40 29.04 6.79
C ILE A 132 -0.34 28.14 5.81
N LEU A 133 0.40 27.32 5.03
CA LEU A 133 -0.22 26.37 4.09
C LEU A 133 -1.09 25.34 4.82
N VAL A 134 -0.62 24.84 5.96
CA VAL A 134 -1.38 23.87 6.78
C VAL A 134 -2.63 24.50 7.40
N MET A 135 -2.57 25.74 7.88
CA MET A 135 -3.69 26.35 8.61
C MET A 135 -4.73 27.02 7.70
N PHE A 136 -4.32 27.61 6.60
CA PHE A 136 -5.19 28.50 5.81
C PHE A 136 -5.52 27.98 4.40
N CYS A 137 -4.77 27.02 3.85
CA CYS A 137 -5.10 26.46 2.55
C CYS A 137 -6.13 25.34 2.68
N LYS A 138 -7.09 25.32 1.75
CA LYS A 138 -8.04 24.21 1.61
C LYS A 138 -7.53 23.22 0.55
N GLY A 139 -7.70 21.94 0.82
CA GLY A 139 -7.32 20.87 -0.10
C GLY A 139 -6.08 20.08 0.37
N GLU A 140 -6.19 18.78 0.30
CA GLU A 140 -5.25 17.81 0.85
C GLU A 140 -3.84 17.97 0.30
N ASN A 141 -3.67 18.11 -1.02
CA ASN A 141 -2.36 18.29 -1.64
C ASN A 141 -1.62 19.52 -1.12
N LYS A 142 -2.35 20.62 -0.85
CA LYS A 142 -1.75 21.85 -0.30
C LYS A 142 -1.35 21.66 1.17
N HIS A 143 -2.16 20.94 1.94
CA HIS A 143 -1.82 20.54 3.31
C HIS A 143 -0.56 19.69 3.35
N ASN A 144 -0.48 18.65 2.50
CA ASN A 144 0.71 17.78 2.43
C ASN A 144 1.95 18.56 2.02
N VAL A 145 1.86 19.47 1.03
CA VAL A 145 2.96 20.39 0.69
C VAL A 145 3.32 21.28 1.88
N GLY A 146 2.31 21.79 2.61
CA GLY A 146 2.52 22.56 3.83
C GLY A 146 3.30 21.78 4.90
N TYR A 147 2.93 20.53 5.14
CA TYR A 147 3.64 19.66 6.08
C TYR A 147 5.05 19.30 5.61
N ILE A 148 5.29 19.11 4.31
CA ILE A 148 6.65 18.89 3.77
C ILE A 148 7.53 20.11 4.04
N VAL A 149 7.03 21.29 3.74
CA VAL A 149 7.78 22.56 3.92
C VAL A 149 7.99 22.86 5.40
N LEU A 150 6.98 22.65 6.25
CA LEU A 150 7.06 22.80 7.71
C LEU A 150 8.06 21.79 8.31
N GLY A 151 7.92 20.52 7.93
CA GLY A 151 8.80 19.44 8.40
C GLY A 151 10.26 19.69 8.02
N PHE A 152 10.52 20.14 6.79
CA PHE A 152 11.86 20.52 6.35
C PHE A 152 12.42 21.70 7.15
N GLY A 153 11.61 22.74 7.40
CA GLY A 153 11.99 23.88 8.24
C GLY A 153 12.34 23.45 9.66
N LEU A 154 11.48 22.63 10.31
CA LEU A 154 11.71 22.12 11.65
C LEU A 154 12.95 21.21 11.75
N LEU A 155 13.16 20.36 10.75
CA LEU A 155 14.33 19.50 10.64
C LEU A 155 15.62 20.32 10.62
N MET A 156 15.67 21.38 9.80
CA MET A 156 16.84 22.26 9.70
C MET A 156 17.05 23.10 10.97
N ILE A 157 15.98 23.61 11.60
CA ILE A 157 16.06 24.30 12.89
C ILE A 157 16.60 23.35 13.97
N GLY A 158 16.07 22.11 14.04
CA GLY A 158 16.54 21.10 14.97
C GLY A 158 18.01 20.76 14.79
N MET A 159 18.47 20.61 13.54
CA MET A 159 19.87 20.34 13.22
C MET A 159 20.79 21.48 13.62
N THR A 160 20.43 22.73 13.34
CA THR A 160 21.18 23.91 13.78
C THR A 160 21.25 23.99 15.30
N THR A 161 20.11 23.78 15.97
CA THR A 161 20.03 23.78 17.45
C THR A 161 20.93 22.69 18.07
N MET A 162 20.97 21.49 17.48
CA MET A 162 21.91 20.44 17.92
C MET A 162 23.36 20.88 17.74
N SER A 163 23.72 21.39 16.56
CA SER A 163 25.07 21.85 16.23
C SER A 163 25.55 22.93 17.20
N ASP A 164 24.74 23.95 17.44
CA ASP A 164 25.06 25.05 18.36
C ASP A 164 25.23 24.56 19.79
N SER A 165 24.41 23.61 20.22
CA SER A 165 24.50 23.01 21.56
C SER A 165 25.79 22.20 21.78
N MET A 166 26.36 21.68 20.69
CA MET A 166 27.58 20.88 20.71
C MET A 166 28.85 21.70 20.57
N GLU A 167 28.77 22.96 20.18
CA GLU A 167 29.95 23.79 19.94
C GLU A 167 30.89 23.87 21.16
N GLY A 168 30.34 23.94 22.37
CA GLY A 168 31.11 23.91 23.61
C GLY A 168 31.72 22.56 23.99
N LEU A 169 31.41 21.48 23.24
CA LEU A 169 31.98 20.14 23.50
C LEU A 169 33.36 19.95 22.88
N LYS A 170 33.77 20.79 21.95
CA LYS A 170 35.11 20.75 21.30
C LYS A 170 36.23 20.75 22.33
N ASP A 171 36.06 21.54 23.39
CA ASP A 171 37.07 21.79 24.41
C ASP A 171 36.97 20.84 25.60
N VAL A 172 36.09 19.84 25.56
CA VAL A 172 35.91 18.85 26.64
C VAL A 172 36.75 17.60 26.34
N PRO A 173 37.86 17.34 27.10
CA PRO A 173 38.78 16.24 26.82
C PRO A 173 38.13 14.86 26.84
N GLN A 174 37.10 14.67 27.71
CA GLN A 174 36.36 13.42 27.82
C GLN A 174 35.55 13.15 26.53
N PHE A 175 34.95 14.18 25.93
CA PHE A 175 34.18 14.06 24.70
C PHE A 175 35.09 13.70 23.52
N THR A 176 36.20 14.43 23.37
CA THR A 176 37.21 14.13 22.32
C THR A 176 37.79 12.73 22.48
N SER A 177 38.03 12.29 23.74
CA SER A 177 38.54 10.93 23.97
C SER A 177 37.53 9.83 23.63
N ILE A 178 36.23 10.07 23.77
CA ILE A 178 35.19 9.15 23.33
C ILE A 178 35.13 9.09 21.80
N LEU A 179 35.19 10.24 21.14
CA LEU A 179 35.17 10.30 19.66
C LEU A 179 36.40 9.61 19.04
N THR A 180 37.59 9.77 19.66
CA THR A 180 38.80 9.08 19.21
C THR A 180 38.74 7.57 19.37
N LYS A 181 37.94 7.02 20.31
CA LYS A 181 37.72 5.57 20.40
C LYS A 181 36.98 5.02 19.17
N PHE A 182 36.14 5.82 18.54
CA PHE A 182 35.44 5.43 17.30
C PHE A 182 36.35 5.45 16.06
N SER A 183 37.60 5.93 16.18
CA SER A 183 38.64 5.70 15.15
C SER A 183 39.04 4.21 15.07
N ASN A 184 38.69 3.39 16.10
CA ASN A 184 38.75 1.95 15.97
C ASN A 184 37.63 1.50 15.01
N PRO A 185 37.98 0.88 13.87
CA PRO A 185 37.02 0.55 12.82
C PRO A 185 35.84 -0.30 13.28
N ILE A 186 36.10 -1.27 14.15
CA ILE A 186 35.06 -2.17 14.67
C ILE A 186 34.09 -1.41 15.59
N LEU A 187 34.62 -0.58 16.50
CA LEU A 187 33.78 0.21 17.41
C LEU A 187 32.96 1.25 16.64
N GLY A 188 33.53 1.87 15.60
CA GLY A 188 32.82 2.80 14.71
C GLY A 188 31.64 2.12 14.01
N ILE A 189 31.86 0.92 13.40
CA ILE A 189 30.79 0.15 12.75
C ILE A 189 29.70 -0.22 13.76
N LEU A 190 30.08 -0.73 14.95
CA LEU A 190 29.10 -1.12 15.96
C LEU A 190 28.28 0.08 16.45
N ALA A 191 28.92 1.24 16.67
CA ALA A 191 28.24 2.46 17.07
C ALA A 191 27.24 2.94 16.01
N GLY A 192 27.63 2.97 14.74
CA GLY A 192 26.74 3.34 13.63
C GLY A 192 25.58 2.37 13.46
N ALA A 193 25.85 1.06 13.53
CA ALA A 193 24.84 0.03 13.44
C ALA A 193 23.84 0.11 14.60
N PHE A 194 24.33 0.25 15.83
CA PHE A 194 23.49 0.38 17.02
C PHE A 194 22.61 1.62 16.95
N LEU A 195 23.18 2.78 16.62
CA LEU A 195 22.44 4.04 16.53
C LEU A 195 21.30 3.94 15.51
N THR A 196 21.59 3.43 14.31
CA THR A 196 20.57 3.28 13.25
C THR A 196 19.51 2.24 13.63
N THR A 197 19.89 1.13 14.24
CA THR A 197 18.94 0.11 14.73
C THR A 197 18.02 0.67 15.81
N ALA A 198 18.57 1.46 16.76
CA ALA A 198 17.79 2.05 17.85
C ALA A 198 16.79 3.11 17.34
N LEU A 199 17.20 3.92 16.36
CA LEU A 199 16.35 4.95 15.74
C LEU A 199 15.43 4.38 14.67
N GLN A 200 15.71 3.20 14.17
CA GLN A 200 15.04 2.59 12.99
C GLN A 200 15.04 3.51 11.75
N SER A 201 15.96 4.45 11.69
CA SER A 201 16.10 5.44 10.63
C SER A 201 17.57 5.73 10.34
N SER A 202 18.04 5.32 9.17
CA SER A 202 19.40 5.63 8.70
C SER A 202 19.57 7.13 8.44
N SER A 203 18.54 7.80 7.92
CA SER A 203 18.57 9.25 7.68
C SER A 203 18.73 10.03 8.99
N ALA A 204 18.00 9.63 10.05
CA ALA A 204 18.17 10.23 11.37
C ALA A 204 19.58 10.02 11.94
N SER A 205 20.10 8.82 11.82
CA SER A 205 21.45 8.48 12.28
C SER A 205 22.53 9.29 11.55
N VAL A 206 22.40 9.43 10.21
CA VAL A 206 23.30 10.27 9.40
C VAL A 206 23.19 11.74 9.80
N GLY A 207 21.99 12.26 10.02
CA GLY A 207 21.78 13.64 10.45
C GLY A 207 22.43 13.95 11.80
N ILE A 208 22.35 13.03 12.77
CA ILE A 208 23.06 13.16 14.05
C ILE A 208 24.58 13.22 13.83
N LEU A 209 25.13 12.36 12.97
CA LEU A 209 26.55 12.37 12.66
C LEU A 209 26.97 13.67 11.95
N GLN A 210 26.13 14.19 11.06
CA GLN A 210 26.36 15.48 10.40
C GLN A 210 26.29 16.66 11.39
N ALA A 211 25.34 16.65 12.33
CA ALA A 211 25.32 17.65 13.39
C ALA A 211 26.56 17.57 14.28
N LEU A 212 27.01 16.38 14.65
CA LEU A 212 28.28 16.18 15.38
C LEU A 212 29.49 16.65 14.59
N SER A 213 29.51 16.51 13.26
CA SER A 213 30.65 16.91 12.43
C SER A 213 30.88 18.43 12.44
N THR A 214 29.84 19.24 12.69
CA THR A 214 29.98 20.70 12.78
C THR A 214 30.82 21.15 13.97
N THR A 215 31.01 20.26 14.98
CA THR A 215 31.95 20.52 16.07
C THR A 215 33.41 20.57 15.63
N GLY A 216 33.74 20.09 14.43
CA GLY A 216 35.12 19.99 13.94
C GLY A 216 35.99 18.99 14.72
N SER A 217 35.36 18.06 15.46
CA SER A 217 36.06 17.08 16.32
C SER A 217 36.03 15.65 15.76
N ILE A 218 35.35 15.43 14.65
CA ILE A 218 35.25 14.12 14.00
C ILE A 218 36.11 14.07 12.75
N THR A 219 37.04 13.12 12.70
CA THR A 219 37.92 12.90 11.55
C THR A 219 37.26 11.95 10.54
N VAL A 220 37.78 11.94 9.31
CA VAL A 220 37.39 10.99 8.25
C VAL A 220 37.57 9.55 8.75
N SER A 221 38.70 9.26 9.45
CA SER A 221 38.98 7.93 10.01
C SER A 221 37.96 7.45 11.03
N ALA A 222 37.29 8.37 11.76
CA ALA A 222 36.24 8.03 12.71
C ALA A 222 34.84 8.00 12.04
N ALA A 223 34.55 8.94 11.15
CA ALA A 223 33.26 9.03 10.47
C ALA A 223 33.01 7.86 9.50
N PHE A 224 34.05 7.44 8.77
CA PHE A 224 33.95 6.40 7.76
C PHE A 224 33.35 5.10 8.31
N PRO A 225 33.92 4.45 9.36
CA PRO A 225 33.35 3.22 9.88
C PRO A 225 31.95 3.41 10.51
N ILE A 226 31.65 4.58 11.09
CA ILE A 226 30.31 4.88 11.61
C ILE A 226 29.29 4.87 10.46
N ILE A 227 29.57 5.54 9.33
CA ILE A 227 28.69 5.57 8.16
C ILE A 227 28.45 4.16 7.61
N LEU A 228 29.50 3.34 7.55
CA LEU A 228 29.37 1.95 7.13
C LEU A 228 28.49 1.14 8.08
N GLY A 229 28.64 1.35 9.39
CA GLY A 229 27.78 0.74 10.41
C GLY A 229 26.32 1.16 10.28
N GLN A 230 26.06 2.44 9.98
CA GLN A 230 24.69 2.94 9.76
C GLN A 230 23.98 2.21 8.61
N ASN A 231 24.68 1.85 7.55
CA ASN A 231 24.13 1.05 6.45
C ASN A 231 23.82 -0.40 6.88
N ILE A 232 24.62 -1.03 7.75
CA ILE A 232 24.27 -2.32 8.34
C ILE A 232 23.01 -2.20 9.23
N GLY A 233 22.97 -1.19 10.09
CA GLY A 233 21.82 -0.94 10.98
C GLY A 233 20.51 -0.73 10.25
N SER A 234 20.53 -0.15 9.05
CA SER A 234 19.33 0.06 8.22
C SER A 234 18.63 -1.25 7.82
N CYS A 235 19.34 -2.38 7.83
CA CYS A 235 18.75 -3.68 7.51
C CYS A 235 17.81 -4.21 8.59
N THR A 236 17.88 -3.68 9.82
CA THR A 236 17.13 -4.19 10.98
C THR A 236 15.62 -4.13 10.75
N THR A 237 15.11 -3.04 10.18
CA THR A 237 13.66 -2.87 9.88
C THR A 237 13.16 -3.98 8.95
N VAL A 238 13.93 -4.28 7.90
CA VAL A 238 13.56 -5.31 6.92
C VAL A 238 13.69 -6.73 7.52
N LEU A 239 14.71 -6.96 8.34
CA LEU A 239 14.87 -8.23 9.05
C LEU A 239 13.70 -8.51 10.00
N ILE A 240 13.29 -7.51 10.79
CA ILE A 240 12.12 -7.61 11.68
C ILE A 240 10.86 -7.89 10.86
N SER A 241 10.64 -7.18 9.75
CA SER A 241 9.47 -7.39 8.90
C SER A 241 9.45 -8.77 8.22
N SER A 242 10.60 -9.45 8.13
CA SER A 242 10.69 -10.80 7.54
C SER A 242 10.37 -11.93 8.53
N ILE A 243 10.16 -11.61 9.81
CA ILE A 243 9.74 -12.61 10.82
C ILE A 243 8.35 -13.12 10.44
N GLY A 244 8.14 -14.42 10.45
CA GLY A 244 6.89 -15.06 10.00
C GLY A 244 6.68 -15.08 8.48
N ALA A 245 7.59 -14.54 7.67
CA ALA A 245 7.45 -14.51 6.23
C ALA A 245 7.87 -15.82 5.55
N SER A 246 7.48 -15.96 4.27
CA SER A 246 7.93 -17.04 3.41
C SER A 246 9.46 -17.07 3.28
N LYS A 247 10.00 -18.21 2.89
CA LYS A 247 11.46 -18.37 2.72
C LYS A 247 12.04 -17.38 1.70
N ASN A 248 11.33 -17.10 0.62
CA ASN A 248 11.80 -16.13 -0.37
C ASN A 248 11.80 -14.71 0.17
N ALA A 249 10.82 -14.33 0.98
CA ALA A 249 10.80 -13.04 1.67
C ALA A 249 11.95 -12.91 2.69
N LYS A 250 12.20 -13.95 3.48
CA LYS A 250 13.39 -14.03 4.35
C LYS A 250 14.69 -13.92 3.55
N ARG A 251 14.80 -14.63 2.42
CA ARG A 251 15.96 -14.52 1.52
C ARG A 251 16.19 -13.09 1.03
N ALA A 252 15.11 -12.35 0.73
CA ALA A 252 15.21 -10.94 0.33
C ALA A 252 15.75 -10.06 1.47
N ALA A 253 15.26 -10.23 2.70
CA ALA A 253 15.74 -9.49 3.88
C ALA A 253 17.21 -9.80 4.19
N TYR A 254 17.60 -11.07 4.16
CA TYR A 254 18.99 -11.47 4.37
C TYR A 254 19.90 -11.07 3.20
N ALA A 255 19.38 -10.98 1.97
CA ALA A 255 20.13 -10.43 0.84
C ALA A 255 20.50 -8.96 1.07
N HIS A 256 19.60 -8.17 1.67
CA HIS A 256 19.88 -6.77 2.05
C HIS A 256 21.01 -6.69 3.08
N LEU A 257 20.94 -7.47 4.16
CA LEU A 257 22.00 -7.53 5.16
C LEU A 257 23.33 -7.97 4.55
N THR A 258 23.32 -9.05 3.77
CA THR A 258 24.53 -9.61 3.17
C THR A 258 25.17 -8.65 2.18
N PHE A 259 24.36 -7.94 1.38
CA PHE A 259 24.83 -6.90 0.47
C PHE A 259 25.60 -5.80 1.25
N ASN A 260 25.00 -5.28 2.33
CA ASN A 260 25.64 -4.24 3.13
C ASN A 260 26.89 -4.76 3.85
N VAL A 261 26.86 -5.95 4.44
CA VAL A 261 28.03 -6.52 5.13
C VAL A 261 29.20 -6.76 4.16
N ILE A 262 28.94 -7.34 2.97
CA ILE A 262 30.00 -7.53 1.97
C ILE A 262 30.53 -6.16 1.51
N GLY A 263 29.66 -5.19 1.23
CA GLY A 263 30.05 -3.83 0.87
C GLY A 263 30.94 -3.18 1.92
N VAL A 264 30.57 -3.31 3.20
CA VAL A 264 31.36 -2.80 4.34
C VAL A 264 32.73 -3.45 4.41
N VAL A 265 32.81 -4.78 4.30
CA VAL A 265 34.11 -5.49 4.35
C VAL A 265 35.03 -5.03 3.21
N ILE A 266 34.52 -4.93 1.98
CA ILE A 266 35.29 -4.45 0.83
C ILE A 266 35.74 -3.01 1.03
N ALA A 267 34.81 -2.10 1.42
CA ALA A 267 35.11 -0.68 1.60
C ALA A 267 36.15 -0.47 2.72
N MET A 268 36.03 -1.21 3.83
CA MET A 268 37.00 -1.17 4.93
C MET A 268 38.40 -1.63 4.48
N ALA A 269 38.46 -2.77 3.79
CA ALA A 269 39.71 -3.30 3.28
C ALA A 269 40.40 -2.31 2.32
N LEU A 270 39.62 -1.70 1.43
CA LEU A 270 40.17 -0.70 0.48
C LEU A 270 40.60 0.59 1.18
N PHE A 271 39.75 1.14 2.07
CA PHE A 271 40.07 2.42 2.71
C PHE A 271 41.29 2.33 3.64
N TYR A 272 41.27 1.37 4.57
CA TYR A 272 42.41 1.21 5.49
C TYR A 272 43.63 0.60 4.82
N GLY A 273 43.45 -0.30 3.84
CA GLY A 273 44.52 -0.84 3.03
C GLY A 273 45.20 0.24 2.19
N SER A 274 44.42 1.10 1.54
CA SER A 274 44.98 2.26 0.80
C SER A 274 45.71 3.21 1.73
N ASN A 275 45.17 3.48 2.93
CA ASN A 275 45.84 4.33 3.89
C ASN A 275 47.18 3.72 4.38
N ALA A 276 47.23 2.42 4.60
CA ALA A 276 48.44 1.72 5.04
C ALA A 276 49.54 1.71 3.95
N ILE A 277 49.17 1.69 2.66
CA ILE A 277 50.11 1.63 1.55
C ILE A 277 50.53 3.03 1.11
N PHE A 278 49.59 3.97 0.98
CA PHE A 278 49.80 5.27 0.35
C PHE A 278 49.79 6.45 1.33
N GLY A 279 49.34 6.27 2.59
CA GLY A 279 49.23 7.35 3.55
C GLY A 279 48.23 8.40 3.08
N LEU A 280 46.94 8.13 3.12
CA LEU A 280 45.92 9.04 2.61
C LEU A 280 45.98 10.41 3.31
N PRO A 281 46.20 11.51 2.61
CA PRO A 281 46.42 12.83 3.23
C PRO A 281 45.20 13.32 4.02
N PHE A 282 43.98 12.95 3.60
CA PHE A 282 42.73 13.36 4.21
C PHE A 282 42.24 12.44 5.36
N PHE A 283 43.04 11.40 5.70
CA PHE A 283 42.60 10.36 6.67
C PHE A 283 42.29 10.93 8.05
N ASN A 284 43.04 11.94 8.48
CA ASN A 284 42.87 12.60 9.78
C ASN A 284 42.21 13.98 9.67
N ASP A 285 41.77 14.39 8.48
CA ASP A 285 41.06 15.65 8.32
C ASP A 285 39.67 15.59 8.98
N ASN A 286 39.21 16.72 9.47
CA ASN A 286 37.90 16.85 10.04
C ASN A 286 36.82 16.76 8.94
N VAL A 287 35.77 16.03 9.21
CA VAL A 287 34.64 15.92 8.28
C VAL A 287 33.65 17.08 8.44
N SER A 288 33.10 17.53 7.32
CA SER A 288 31.96 18.41 7.24
C SER A 288 30.67 17.60 6.97
N PRO A 289 29.48 18.18 7.15
CA PRO A 289 28.22 17.52 6.74
C PRO A 289 28.24 17.08 5.27
N ALA A 290 28.83 17.88 4.37
CA ALA A 290 28.98 17.53 2.96
C ALA A 290 29.93 16.34 2.76
N THR A 291 31.05 16.28 3.50
CA THR A 291 32.00 15.15 3.45
C THR A 291 31.30 13.85 3.84
N ILE A 292 30.43 13.87 4.86
CA ILE A 292 29.63 12.71 5.27
C ILE A 292 28.68 12.27 4.15
N ALA A 293 27.98 13.21 3.50
CA ALA A 293 27.11 12.91 2.36
C ALA A 293 27.90 12.31 1.18
N ILE A 294 29.10 12.82 0.89
CA ILE A 294 30.00 12.26 -0.14
C ILE A 294 30.40 10.82 0.20
N ILE A 295 30.89 10.58 1.41
CA ILE A 295 31.32 9.25 1.86
C ILE A 295 30.13 8.27 1.76
N HIS A 296 28.95 8.67 2.25
CA HIS A 296 27.74 7.85 2.20
C HIS A 296 27.34 7.51 0.77
N SER A 297 27.37 8.50 -0.13
CA SER A 297 27.04 8.30 -1.55
C SER A 297 28.06 7.42 -2.25
N LEU A 298 29.35 7.70 -2.07
CA LEU A 298 30.42 6.90 -2.67
C LEU A 298 30.35 5.44 -2.22
N PHE A 299 30.13 5.19 -0.93
CA PHE A 299 29.98 3.84 -0.41
C PHE A 299 28.81 3.08 -1.06
N ASN A 300 27.63 3.68 -1.13
CA ASN A 300 26.45 3.00 -1.66
C ASN A 300 26.53 2.79 -3.18
N ILE A 301 27.01 3.78 -3.93
CA ILE A 301 27.23 3.66 -5.38
C ILE A 301 28.31 2.62 -5.68
N PHE A 302 29.45 2.67 -4.98
CA PHE A 302 30.55 1.75 -5.15
C PHE A 302 30.15 0.29 -4.81
N SER A 303 29.49 0.09 -3.67
CA SER A 303 28.98 -1.22 -3.28
C SER A 303 28.00 -1.77 -4.32
N THR A 304 27.12 -0.91 -4.85
CA THR A 304 26.18 -1.31 -5.91
C THR A 304 26.93 -1.68 -7.19
N ILE A 305 27.87 -0.87 -7.66
CA ILE A 305 28.64 -1.15 -8.90
C ILE A 305 29.40 -2.48 -8.78
N ILE A 306 30.07 -2.71 -7.66
CA ILE A 306 30.85 -3.94 -7.44
C ILE A 306 29.95 -5.16 -7.31
N LEU A 307 28.84 -5.08 -6.54
CA LEU A 307 28.02 -6.24 -6.24
C LEU A 307 26.91 -6.48 -7.27
N PHE A 308 26.61 -5.51 -8.14
CA PHE A 308 25.60 -5.65 -9.19
C PHE A 308 25.82 -6.86 -10.12
N PRO A 309 27.05 -7.12 -10.64
CA PRO A 309 27.30 -8.31 -11.46
C PRO A 309 27.06 -9.62 -10.69
N PHE A 310 27.29 -9.60 -9.38
CA PHE A 310 27.18 -10.78 -8.50
C PHE A 310 25.78 -11.02 -7.93
N GLY A 311 24.75 -10.32 -8.38
CA GLY A 311 23.39 -10.49 -7.86
C GLY A 311 22.82 -11.91 -8.02
N LYS A 312 23.27 -12.70 -9.06
CA LYS A 312 22.91 -14.13 -9.17
C LYS A 312 23.60 -14.97 -8.09
N GLN A 313 24.83 -14.66 -7.76
CA GLN A 313 25.61 -15.34 -6.73
C GLN A 313 25.04 -15.00 -5.34
N LEU A 314 24.62 -13.76 -5.12
CA LEU A 314 23.94 -13.33 -3.90
C LEU A 314 22.61 -14.10 -3.72
N GLU A 315 21.79 -14.21 -4.78
CA GLU A 315 20.57 -14.99 -4.78
C GLU A 315 20.84 -16.47 -4.44
N LYS A 316 21.84 -17.09 -5.09
CA LYS A 316 22.25 -18.48 -4.79
C LYS A 316 22.72 -18.64 -3.34
N LEU A 317 23.50 -17.68 -2.83
CA LEU A 317 23.96 -17.70 -1.44
C LEU A 317 22.77 -17.68 -0.48
N MET A 318 21.76 -16.86 -0.74
CA MET A 318 20.54 -16.83 0.07
C MET A 318 19.77 -18.16 0.02
N CYS A 319 19.68 -18.80 -1.13
CA CYS A 319 19.06 -20.12 -1.27
C CYS A 319 19.82 -21.23 -0.54
N VAL A 320 21.16 -21.11 -0.40
CA VAL A 320 21.98 -22.04 0.37
C VAL A 320 21.82 -21.83 1.88
N LEU A 321 21.76 -20.55 2.31
CA LEU A 321 21.60 -20.20 3.73
C LEU A 321 20.19 -20.53 4.24
N ILE A 322 19.17 -20.30 3.43
CA ILE A 322 17.77 -20.56 3.75
C ILE A 322 17.26 -21.61 2.77
N LYS A 323 17.35 -22.89 3.16
CA LYS A 323 17.00 -24.03 2.32
C LYS A 323 15.49 -24.20 2.21
N ASP A 324 15.02 -24.68 1.04
CA ASP A 324 13.63 -25.09 0.86
C ASP A 324 13.33 -26.34 1.72
N GLY A 325 12.19 -26.40 2.40
CA GLY A 325 11.69 -27.58 3.10
C GLY A 325 10.89 -28.48 2.14
N LYS A 326 10.62 -29.72 2.58
CA LYS A 326 9.81 -30.65 1.77
C LYS A 326 8.33 -30.24 1.71
N ASP A 327 7.87 -29.47 2.69
CA ASP A 327 6.45 -29.10 2.89
C ASP A 327 6.07 -27.72 2.31
N ASP A 328 7.04 -26.97 1.75
CA ASP A 328 6.84 -25.57 1.32
C ASP A 328 5.87 -25.36 0.13
N LYS A 329 5.46 -26.44 -0.54
CA LYS A 329 4.53 -26.33 -1.68
C LYS A 329 3.06 -26.26 -1.26
N GLU A 330 2.73 -26.73 -0.06
CA GLU A 330 1.37 -26.72 0.49
C GLU A 330 1.14 -25.53 1.43
N GLU A 331 2.14 -25.12 2.22
CA GLU A 331 2.05 -23.98 3.16
C GLU A 331 1.90 -22.61 2.47
N GLN A 332 2.33 -22.46 1.22
CA GLN A 332 2.22 -21.17 0.49
C GLN A 332 0.78 -20.77 0.11
N LYS A 333 -0.21 -21.64 0.26
CA LYS A 333 -1.61 -21.36 -0.09
C LYS A 333 -2.48 -20.98 1.10
N ASP A 334 -2.15 -21.41 2.32
CA ASP A 334 -3.07 -21.31 3.46
C ASP A 334 -2.65 -20.30 4.56
N GLU A 335 -1.37 -19.89 4.64
CA GLU A 335 -0.89 -18.97 5.70
C GLU A 335 -0.87 -17.49 5.28
N ASN A 336 -0.89 -17.18 3.99
CA ASN A 336 -0.97 -15.80 3.53
C ASN A 336 -2.44 -15.44 3.27
N GLY A 337 -3.01 -14.53 4.06
CA GLY A 337 -4.32 -13.95 3.79
C GLY A 337 -4.42 -13.43 2.35
N LEU A 338 -5.62 -13.12 1.88
CA LEU A 338 -5.88 -12.61 0.54
C LEU A 338 -5.01 -11.39 0.17
N VAL A 339 -4.64 -10.58 1.18
CA VAL A 339 -3.76 -9.42 1.01
C VAL A 339 -2.61 -9.48 2.02
N GLU A 340 -1.41 -9.19 1.55
CA GLU A 340 -0.17 -9.23 2.35
C GLU A 340 -0.13 -8.10 3.40
N GLU A 341 0.04 -8.44 4.68
CA GLU A 341 0.04 -7.47 5.80
C GLU A 341 1.18 -6.45 5.71
N ARG A 342 2.32 -6.79 5.07
CA ARG A 342 3.44 -5.87 4.90
C ARG A 342 3.13 -4.67 4.02
N PHE A 343 2.06 -4.75 3.22
CA PHE A 343 1.57 -3.60 2.44
C PHE A 343 0.92 -2.54 3.31
N LEU A 344 0.53 -2.87 4.54
CA LEU A 344 0.04 -1.89 5.51
C LEU A 344 1.05 -0.77 5.82
N ILE A 345 2.34 -0.97 5.53
CA ILE A 345 3.32 0.12 5.63
C ILE A 345 2.95 1.33 4.75
N ASN A 346 2.19 1.11 3.68
CA ASN A 346 1.65 2.15 2.81
C ASN A 346 0.15 1.91 2.59
N PRO A 347 -0.73 2.64 3.31
CA PRO A 347 -2.19 2.44 3.26
C PRO A 347 -2.79 2.57 1.86
N GLY A 348 -2.33 3.54 1.07
CA GLY A 348 -2.82 3.74 -0.30
C GLY A 348 -2.53 2.55 -1.20
N PHE A 349 -1.32 1.98 -1.11
CA PHE A 349 -0.96 0.76 -1.84
C PHE A 349 -1.72 -0.48 -1.32
N ALA A 350 -1.92 -0.58 0.00
CA ALA A 350 -2.74 -1.65 0.59
C ALA A 350 -4.17 -1.62 0.05
N LEU A 351 -4.76 -0.43 -0.10
CA LEU A 351 -6.09 -0.25 -0.72
C LEU A 351 -6.12 -0.62 -2.21
N ASP A 352 -5.02 -0.39 -2.97
CA ASP A 352 -4.93 -0.88 -4.36
C ASP A 352 -5.01 -2.42 -4.39
N LYS A 353 -4.35 -3.10 -3.45
CA LYS A 353 -4.41 -4.57 -3.36
C LYS A 353 -5.76 -5.08 -2.87
N VAL A 354 -6.45 -4.34 -2.02
CA VAL A 354 -7.84 -4.63 -1.67
C VAL A 354 -8.73 -4.51 -2.91
N LYS A 355 -8.56 -3.46 -3.75
CA LYS A 355 -9.31 -3.31 -5.01
C LYS A 355 -9.12 -4.50 -5.93
N ASP A 356 -7.86 -4.94 -6.15
CA ASP A 356 -7.57 -6.12 -6.95
C ASP A 356 -8.37 -7.35 -6.46
N LYS A 357 -8.48 -7.54 -5.12
CA LYS A 357 -9.24 -8.64 -4.53
C LYS A 357 -10.75 -8.45 -4.57
N CYS A 358 -11.24 -7.23 -4.45
CA CYS A 358 -12.65 -6.91 -4.68
C CYS A 358 -13.06 -7.20 -6.13
N ASP A 359 -12.18 -6.95 -7.12
CA ASP A 359 -12.44 -7.27 -8.53
C ASP A 359 -12.53 -8.79 -8.78
N GLU A 360 -11.66 -9.57 -8.11
CA GLU A 360 -11.76 -11.04 -8.12
C GLU A 360 -13.08 -11.51 -7.46
N MET A 361 -13.45 -10.94 -6.31
CA MET A 361 -14.71 -11.23 -5.61
C MET A 361 -15.94 -10.88 -6.45
N ALA A 362 -15.94 -9.72 -7.12
CA ALA A 362 -16.99 -9.29 -8.04
C ALA A 362 -17.21 -10.28 -9.18
N THR A 363 -16.11 -10.72 -9.80
CA THR A 363 -16.13 -11.73 -10.88
C THR A 363 -16.65 -13.08 -10.37
N LEU A 364 -16.29 -13.47 -9.15
CA LEU A 364 -16.75 -14.70 -8.51
C LEU A 364 -18.26 -14.64 -8.22
N ALA A 365 -18.77 -13.51 -7.67
CA ALA A 365 -20.20 -13.29 -7.42
C ALA A 365 -21.01 -13.35 -8.71
N GLN A 366 -20.56 -12.66 -9.77
CA GLN A 366 -21.18 -12.73 -11.09
C GLN A 366 -21.24 -14.18 -11.62
N THR A 367 -20.15 -14.92 -11.50
CA THR A 367 -20.07 -16.33 -11.92
C THR A 367 -21.05 -17.19 -11.12
N ASN A 368 -21.10 -17.01 -9.81
CA ASN A 368 -21.98 -17.76 -8.91
C ASN A 368 -23.45 -17.56 -9.26
N ILE A 369 -23.87 -16.30 -9.47
CA ILE A 369 -25.26 -15.97 -9.83
C ILE A 369 -25.60 -16.49 -11.22
N SER A 370 -24.72 -16.33 -12.22
CA SER A 370 -24.95 -16.86 -13.56
C SER A 370 -25.15 -18.38 -13.54
N GLN A 371 -24.34 -19.10 -12.76
CA GLN A 371 -24.50 -20.54 -12.58
C GLN A 371 -25.80 -20.89 -11.85
N SER A 372 -26.23 -20.08 -10.88
CA SER A 372 -27.50 -20.28 -10.15
C SER A 372 -28.71 -20.06 -11.04
N ILE A 373 -28.69 -19.07 -11.93
CA ILE A 373 -29.74 -18.84 -12.94
C ILE A 373 -29.83 -20.02 -13.90
N GLU A 374 -28.70 -20.51 -14.42
CA GLU A 374 -28.68 -21.69 -15.27
C GLU A 374 -29.13 -22.96 -14.54
N PHE A 375 -28.86 -23.07 -13.25
CA PHE A 375 -29.22 -24.21 -12.42
C PHE A 375 -30.74 -24.36 -12.25
N ILE A 376 -31.51 -23.26 -12.34
CA ILE A 376 -32.98 -23.30 -12.32
C ILE A 376 -33.50 -24.14 -13.50
N LYS A 377 -32.87 -24.07 -14.68
CA LYS A 377 -33.32 -24.83 -15.86
C LYS A 377 -33.08 -26.32 -15.70
N SER A 378 -31.93 -26.73 -15.18
CA SER A 378 -31.58 -28.15 -15.03
C SER A 378 -30.74 -28.41 -13.80
N TYR A 379 -31.12 -29.39 -12.97
CA TYR A 379 -30.31 -29.83 -11.83
C TYR A 379 -29.06 -30.58 -12.34
N SER A 380 -27.93 -30.25 -11.75
CA SER A 380 -26.64 -30.92 -11.98
C SER A 380 -25.83 -30.93 -10.72
N ARG A 381 -25.42 -32.11 -10.24
CA ARG A 381 -24.60 -32.26 -9.03
C ARG A 381 -23.28 -31.48 -9.12
N LYS A 382 -22.66 -31.46 -10.30
CA LYS A 382 -21.43 -30.70 -10.54
C LYS A 382 -21.64 -29.19 -10.35
N LYS A 383 -22.76 -28.64 -10.87
CA LYS A 383 -23.09 -27.21 -10.68
C LYS A 383 -23.45 -26.93 -9.21
N ASP A 384 -24.15 -27.82 -8.54
CA ASP A 384 -24.48 -27.74 -7.11
C ASP A 384 -23.21 -27.59 -6.25
N GLU A 385 -22.24 -28.46 -6.44
CA GLU A 385 -20.96 -28.45 -5.73
C GLU A 385 -20.16 -27.16 -6.05
N ALA A 386 -20.19 -26.69 -7.30
CA ALA A 386 -19.49 -25.49 -7.73
C ALA A 386 -20.08 -24.22 -7.12
N ILE A 387 -21.42 -24.06 -7.13
CA ILE A 387 -22.10 -22.89 -6.55
C ILE A 387 -21.84 -22.81 -5.04
N LYS A 388 -21.92 -23.95 -4.35
CA LYS A 388 -21.59 -24.03 -2.92
C LYS A 388 -20.13 -23.69 -2.60
N ALA A 389 -19.21 -24.14 -3.45
CA ALA A 389 -17.80 -23.81 -3.29
C ALA A 389 -17.52 -22.32 -3.54
N ASN A 390 -18.23 -21.71 -4.49
CA ASN A 390 -18.12 -20.29 -4.78
C ASN A 390 -18.64 -19.41 -3.65
N GLU A 391 -19.81 -19.77 -3.08
CA GLU A 391 -20.36 -19.06 -1.93
C GLU A 391 -19.39 -19.10 -0.74
N LYS A 392 -18.87 -20.27 -0.36
CA LYS A 392 -17.89 -20.36 0.70
C LYS A 392 -16.64 -19.48 0.43
N ARG A 393 -16.23 -19.39 -0.83
CA ARG A 393 -15.12 -18.51 -1.18
C ARG A 393 -15.48 -17.02 -1.06
N LEU A 394 -16.74 -16.64 -1.33
CA LEU A 394 -17.21 -15.26 -1.12
C LEU A 394 -17.20 -14.88 0.35
N ASP A 395 -17.64 -15.80 1.23
CA ASP A 395 -17.54 -15.63 2.70
C ASP A 395 -16.09 -15.46 3.14
N ASP A 396 -15.19 -16.33 2.65
CA ASP A 396 -13.75 -16.25 2.96
C ASP A 396 -13.14 -14.91 2.47
N TYR A 397 -13.61 -14.35 1.34
CA TYR A 397 -13.20 -13.03 0.86
C TYR A 397 -13.72 -11.91 1.77
N GLU A 398 -14.99 -11.93 2.16
CA GLU A 398 -15.58 -10.94 3.06
C GLU A 398 -14.81 -10.89 4.37
N ASP A 399 -14.69 -11.99 5.09
CA ASP A 399 -14.04 -12.09 6.40
C ASP A 399 -12.61 -11.54 6.36
N GLN A 400 -11.82 -11.93 5.35
CA GLN A 400 -10.42 -11.53 5.27
C GLN A 400 -10.27 -10.07 4.83
N LEU A 401 -11.05 -9.61 3.85
CA LEU A 401 -10.96 -8.24 3.36
C LEU A 401 -11.48 -7.23 4.38
N GLU A 402 -12.61 -7.53 5.07
CA GLU A 402 -13.13 -6.67 6.14
C GLU A 402 -12.13 -6.57 7.30
N THR A 403 -11.54 -7.69 7.73
CA THR A 403 -10.49 -7.70 8.75
C THR A 403 -9.30 -6.85 8.33
N TYR A 404 -8.91 -6.90 7.05
CA TYR A 404 -7.80 -6.13 6.53
C TYR A 404 -8.14 -4.63 6.43
N LEU A 405 -9.35 -4.28 6.00
CA LEU A 405 -9.85 -2.89 5.98
C LEU A 405 -9.91 -2.28 7.39
N VAL A 406 -10.29 -3.06 8.41
CA VAL A 406 -10.23 -2.59 9.81
C VAL A 406 -8.81 -2.23 10.22
N LYS A 407 -7.79 -3.00 9.81
CA LYS A 407 -6.39 -2.65 10.06
C LYS A 407 -5.99 -1.35 9.34
N ILE A 408 -6.39 -1.17 8.09
CA ILE A 408 -6.14 0.07 7.34
C ILE A 408 -6.84 1.26 8.00
N SER A 409 -8.07 1.11 8.47
CA SER A 409 -8.85 2.20 9.09
C SER A 409 -8.22 2.76 10.37
N SER A 410 -7.40 1.97 11.05
CA SER A 410 -6.66 2.41 12.24
C SER A 410 -5.40 3.25 11.92
N MET A 411 -5.09 3.41 10.63
CA MET A 411 -3.92 4.16 10.16
C MET A 411 -4.28 5.61 9.85
N ASP A 412 -3.26 6.44 9.66
CA ASP A 412 -3.44 7.84 9.26
C ASP A 412 -3.72 7.94 7.76
N LEU A 413 -5.01 7.90 7.40
CA LEU A 413 -5.49 7.94 6.03
C LEU A 413 -5.69 9.38 5.55
N ASN A 414 -5.43 9.62 4.28
CA ASN A 414 -5.89 10.80 3.59
C ASN A 414 -7.40 10.70 3.25
N VAL A 415 -8.01 11.82 2.86
CA VAL A 415 -9.45 11.86 2.54
C VAL A 415 -9.81 10.90 1.41
N SER A 416 -8.98 10.85 0.36
CA SER A 416 -9.20 9.95 -0.78
C SER A 416 -9.14 8.48 -0.38
N ASP A 417 -8.14 8.09 0.43
CA ASP A 417 -7.99 6.71 0.89
C ASP A 417 -9.11 6.32 1.88
N SER A 418 -9.56 7.25 2.73
CA SER A 418 -10.73 7.04 3.60
C SER A 418 -12.01 6.79 2.78
N MET A 419 -12.18 7.53 1.68
CA MET A 419 -13.30 7.32 0.75
C MET A 419 -13.22 5.95 0.06
N ARG A 420 -12.03 5.56 -0.42
CA ARG A 420 -11.80 4.24 -1.04
C ARG A 420 -12.09 3.11 -0.07
N LEU A 421 -11.62 3.23 1.18
CA LEU A 421 -11.86 2.24 2.23
C LEU A 421 -13.35 2.00 2.44
N ASN A 422 -14.13 3.07 2.61
CA ASN A 422 -15.58 2.97 2.77
C ASN A 422 -16.26 2.35 1.54
N ASN A 423 -15.84 2.76 0.34
CA ASN A 423 -16.40 2.23 -0.90
C ASN A 423 -16.15 0.72 -1.03
N TYR A 424 -14.95 0.25 -0.70
CA TYR A 424 -14.63 -1.18 -0.77
C TYR A 424 -15.35 -1.99 0.30
N SER A 425 -15.49 -1.50 1.53
CA SER A 425 -16.27 -2.18 2.57
C SER A 425 -17.73 -2.35 2.13
N HIS A 426 -18.36 -1.29 1.59
CA HIS A 426 -19.72 -1.42 1.04
C HIS A 426 -19.80 -2.40 -0.14
N ALA A 427 -18.80 -2.41 -1.03
CA ALA A 427 -18.80 -3.31 -2.18
C ALA A 427 -18.64 -4.78 -1.76
N ILE A 428 -17.78 -5.07 -0.80
CA ILE A 428 -17.53 -6.41 -0.26
C ILE A 428 -18.84 -7.01 0.29
N GLY A 429 -19.55 -6.28 1.17
CA GLY A 429 -20.81 -6.76 1.72
C GLY A 429 -21.92 -6.91 0.67
N ASN A 430 -21.93 -6.11 -0.43
CA ASN A 430 -22.88 -6.32 -1.52
C ASN A 430 -22.55 -7.58 -2.33
N PHE A 431 -21.28 -7.89 -2.60
CA PHE A 431 -20.88 -9.10 -3.35
C PHE A 431 -21.15 -10.38 -2.55
N GLU A 432 -20.91 -10.39 -1.23
CA GLU A 432 -21.25 -11.52 -0.37
C GLU A 432 -22.75 -11.79 -0.40
N ARG A 433 -23.59 -10.76 -0.16
CA ARG A 433 -25.05 -10.90 -0.18
C ARG A 433 -25.60 -11.36 -1.52
N MET A 434 -25.01 -10.90 -2.64
CA MET A 434 -25.35 -11.45 -3.96
C MET A 434 -25.05 -12.95 -4.04
N GLY A 435 -23.91 -13.39 -3.51
CA GLY A 435 -23.53 -14.80 -3.42
C GLY A 435 -24.53 -15.62 -2.61
N ASP A 436 -24.94 -15.11 -1.46
CA ASP A 436 -25.95 -15.69 -0.57
C ASP A 436 -27.29 -15.93 -1.29
N TYR A 437 -27.78 -14.93 -2.05
CA TYR A 437 -29.02 -15.08 -2.82
C TYR A 437 -28.86 -16.09 -3.97
N GLY A 438 -27.69 -16.15 -4.61
CA GLY A 438 -27.36 -17.20 -5.56
C GLY A 438 -27.43 -18.61 -4.93
N TYR A 439 -26.89 -18.75 -3.73
CA TYR A 439 -26.95 -19.99 -2.96
C TYR A 439 -28.39 -20.33 -2.46
N ASN A 440 -29.20 -19.32 -2.15
CA ASN A 440 -30.60 -19.54 -1.83
C ASN A 440 -31.37 -20.14 -3.02
N ILE A 441 -31.14 -19.65 -4.23
CA ILE A 441 -31.70 -20.21 -5.46
C ILE A 441 -31.31 -21.70 -5.61
N LEU A 442 -30.05 -22.03 -5.34
CA LEU A 442 -29.56 -23.41 -5.35
C LEU A 442 -30.33 -24.28 -4.33
N LYS A 443 -30.51 -23.82 -3.09
CA LYS A 443 -31.26 -24.54 -2.05
C LYS A 443 -32.67 -24.85 -2.51
N ILE A 444 -33.35 -23.87 -3.12
CA ILE A 444 -34.72 -24.03 -3.65
C ILE A 444 -34.75 -25.09 -4.74
N LYS A 445 -33.85 -25.00 -5.73
CA LYS A 445 -33.82 -25.97 -6.85
C LYS A 445 -33.43 -27.36 -6.37
N ARG A 446 -32.57 -27.51 -5.37
CA ARG A 446 -32.24 -28.80 -4.75
C ARG A 446 -33.47 -29.43 -4.12
N LYS A 447 -34.25 -28.63 -3.35
CA LYS A 447 -35.51 -29.07 -2.78
C LYS A 447 -36.51 -29.51 -3.87
N MET A 448 -36.70 -28.71 -4.90
CA MET A 448 -37.54 -29.06 -6.04
C MET A 448 -37.16 -30.39 -6.68
N HIS A 449 -35.84 -30.64 -6.83
CA HIS A 449 -35.36 -31.91 -7.41
C HIS A 449 -35.61 -33.11 -6.48
N GLN A 450 -35.41 -32.96 -5.16
CA GLN A 450 -35.66 -34.00 -4.17
C GLN A 450 -37.15 -34.37 -4.08
N ASP A 451 -38.00 -33.35 -4.06
CA ASP A 451 -39.46 -33.51 -3.88
C ASP A 451 -40.19 -33.71 -5.22
N LYS A 452 -39.44 -33.76 -6.36
CA LYS A 452 -39.96 -33.90 -7.72
C LYS A 452 -40.98 -32.80 -8.10
N ILE A 453 -40.76 -31.60 -7.61
CA ILE A 453 -41.60 -30.43 -7.90
C ILE A 453 -41.16 -29.82 -9.23
N HIS A 454 -42.14 -29.49 -10.09
CA HIS A 454 -41.91 -28.85 -11.38
C HIS A 454 -42.81 -27.63 -11.55
N PHE A 455 -42.31 -26.58 -12.10
CA PHE A 455 -43.08 -25.43 -12.52
C PHE A 455 -43.75 -25.66 -13.88
N SER A 456 -44.85 -24.96 -14.15
CA SER A 456 -45.48 -24.95 -15.47
C SER A 456 -44.52 -24.35 -16.52
N GLU A 457 -44.78 -24.61 -17.80
CA GLU A 457 -43.98 -24.02 -18.89
C GLU A 457 -44.01 -22.49 -18.87
N GLU A 458 -45.17 -21.93 -18.50
CA GLU A 458 -45.38 -20.49 -18.38
C GLU A 458 -44.53 -19.89 -17.25
N ALA A 459 -44.59 -20.49 -16.04
CA ALA A 459 -43.77 -20.08 -14.90
C ALA A 459 -42.26 -20.20 -15.20
N ASN A 460 -41.82 -21.23 -15.93
CA ASN A 460 -40.44 -21.37 -16.36
C ASN A 460 -40.01 -20.27 -17.35
N ARG A 461 -40.89 -19.88 -18.31
CA ARG A 461 -40.64 -18.76 -19.21
C ARG A 461 -40.53 -17.43 -18.48
N GLU A 462 -41.42 -17.19 -17.51
CA GLU A 462 -41.39 -16.00 -16.65
C GLU A 462 -40.07 -15.89 -15.89
N LEU A 463 -39.62 -16.97 -15.22
CA LEU A 463 -38.34 -17.03 -14.53
C LEU A 463 -37.15 -16.86 -15.47
N GLU A 464 -37.24 -17.34 -16.72
CA GLU A 464 -36.20 -17.16 -17.70
C GLU A 464 -36.07 -15.70 -18.15
N ILE A 465 -37.19 -14.97 -18.31
CA ILE A 465 -37.16 -13.54 -18.65
C ILE A 465 -36.52 -12.74 -17.51
N MET A 466 -36.96 -12.95 -16.27
CA MET A 466 -36.40 -12.27 -15.10
C MET A 466 -34.93 -12.66 -14.88
N GLY A 467 -34.58 -13.93 -15.05
CA GLY A 467 -33.19 -14.40 -14.94
C GLY A 467 -32.24 -13.76 -15.97
N ARG A 468 -32.72 -13.48 -17.19
CA ARG A 468 -31.92 -12.74 -18.20
C ARG A 468 -31.72 -11.27 -17.79
N ALA A 469 -32.73 -10.63 -17.21
CA ALA A 469 -32.59 -9.27 -16.69
C ALA A 469 -31.58 -9.21 -15.53
N VAL A 470 -31.64 -10.19 -14.60
CA VAL A 470 -30.68 -10.30 -13.51
C VAL A 470 -29.27 -10.61 -14.00
N ALA A 471 -29.11 -11.44 -15.03
CA ALA A 471 -27.80 -11.70 -15.62
C ALA A 471 -27.19 -10.43 -16.25
N GLU A 472 -28.01 -9.59 -16.88
CA GLU A 472 -27.53 -8.32 -17.45
C GLU A 472 -27.17 -7.29 -16.37
N ILE A 473 -27.99 -7.14 -15.33
CA ILE A 473 -27.71 -6.14 -14.27
C ILE A 473 -26.43 -6.47 -13.50
N ILE A 474 -26.19 -7.76 -13.20
CA ILE A 474 -24.95 -8.15 -12.51
C ILE A 474 -23.73 -8.02 -13.42
N GLU A 475 -23.87 -8.28 -14.71
CA GLU A 475 -22.79 -8.06 -15.67
C GLU A 475 -22.43 -6.57 -15.76
N ASN A 476 -23.43 -5.68 -15.87
CA ASN A 476 -23.25 -4.25 -15.96
C ASN A 476 -22.63 -3.68 -14.65
N SER A 477 -23.16 -4.05 -13.49
CA SER A 477 -22.68 -3.57 -12.18
C SER A 477 -21.26 -4.08 -11.89
N THR A 478 -20.94 -5.33 -12.21
CA THR A 478 -19.59 -5.89 -12.06
C THR A 478 -18.58 -5.19 -12.97
N LYS A 479 -18.92 -5.00 -14.24
CA LYS A 479 -18.06 -4.27 -15.19
C LYS A 479 -17.86 -2.82 -14.78
N ALA A 480 -18.92 -2.16 -14.33
CA ALA A 480 -18.85 -0.78 -13.84
C ALA A 480 -17.90 -0.68 -12.64
N PHE A 481 -17.97 -1.63 -11.70
CA PHE A 481 -17.09 -1.66 -10.53
C PHE A 481 -15.63 -1.92 -10.88
N ILE A 482 -15.36 -2.91 -11.74
CA ILE A 482 -13.98 -3.29 -12.11
C ILE A 482 -13.28 -2.15 -12.87
N ASN A 483 -14.02 -1.46 -13.77
CA ASN A 483 -13.46 -0.43 -14.64
C ASN A 483 -13.67 1.00 -14.10
N ASP A 484 -14.27 1.17 -12.93
CA ASP A 484 -14.70 2.47 -12.38
C ASP A 484 -15.57 3.27 -13.40
N ASP A 485 -16.42 2.56 -14.16
CA ASP A 485 -17.22 3.11 -15.25
C ASP A 485 -18.54 3.69 -14.75
N VAL A 486 -18.56 5.01 -14.56
CA VAL A 486 -19.72 5.74 -14.05
C VAL A 486 -20.89 5.74 -15.05
N GLU A 487 -20.61 5.79 -16.36
CA GLU A 487 -21.66 5.79 -17.39
C GLU A 487 -22.40 4.46 -17.39
N LEU A 488 -21.68 3.36 -17.30
CA LEU A 488 -22.25 2.03 -17.16
C LEU A 488 -23.01 1.86 -15.84
N ALA A 489 -22.49 2.39 -14.71
CA ALA A 489 -23.14 2.38 -13.42
C ALA A 489 -24.51 3.08 -13.47
N MET A 490 -24.65 4.18 -14.20
CA MET A 490 -25.92 4.90 -14.38
C MET A 490 -27.01 4.09 -15.11
N THR A 491 -26.65 3.03 -15.83
CA THR A 491 -27.61 2.14 -16.50
C THR A 491 -28.23 1.08 -15.59
N VAL A 492 -27.64 0.89 -14.40
CA VAL A 492 -28.04 -0.19 -13.48
C VAL A 492 -29.39 0.11 -12.83
N GLU A 493 -29.62 1.31 -12.33
CA GLU A 493 -30.86 1.70 -11.66
C GLU A 493 -32.10 1.62 -12.55
N PRO A 494 -32.08 2.05 -13.84
CA PRO A 494 -33.23 1.83 -14.73
C PRO A 494 -33.58 0.35 -14.93
N LEU A 495 -32.57 -0.54 -14.95
CA LEU A 495 -32.79 -1.98 -15.09
C LEU A 495 -33.30 -2.61 -13.79
N GLU A 496 -32.81 -2.15 -12.63
CA GLU A 496 -33.32 -2.55 -11.31
C GLU A 496 -34.83 -2.29 -11.20
N GLN A 497 -35.28 -1.08 -11.57
CA GLN A 497 -36.68 -0.72 -11.55
C GLN A 497 -37.56 -1.62 -12.47
N VAL A 498 -37.02 -2.05 -13.59
CA VAL A 498 -37.70 -3.03 -14.47
C VAL A 498 -37.76 -4.39 -13.81
N ILE A 499 -36.72 -4.82 -13.09
CA ILE A 499 -36.74 -6.10 -12.34
C ILE A 499 -37.75 -6.05 -11.19
N ASP A 500 -37.87 -4.91 -10.52
CA ASP A 500 -38.87 -4.71 -9.46
C ASP A 500 -40.31 -4.78 -10.02
N ASN A 501 -40.58 -4.16 -11.17
CA ASN A 501 -41.84 -4.29 -11.88
C ASN A 501 -42.11 -5.73 -12.31
N LEU A 502 -41.12 -6.45 -12.82
CA LEU A 502 -41.24 -7.87 -13.15
C LEU A 502 -41.60 -8.70 -11.94
N LYS A 503 -40.98 -8.48 -10.78
CA LYS A 503 -41.31 -9.16 -9.52
C LYS A 503 -42.79 -8.99 -9.19
N ALA A 504 -43.32 -7.75 -9.21
CA ALA A 504 -44.72 -7.48 -8.94
C ALA A 504 -45.64 -8.18 -9.93
N GLU A 505 -45.33 -8.12 -11.21
CA GLU A 505 -46.13 -8.76 -12.27
C GLU A 505 -46.12 -10.29 -12.17
N LEU A 506 -44.95 -10.91 -12.02
CA LEU A 506 -44.81 -12.36 -11.93
C LEU A 506 -45.52 -12.94 -10.69
N ARG A 507 -45.44 -12.22 -9.56
CA ARG A 507 -46.17 -12.61 -8.36
C ARG A 507 -47.67 -12.54 -8.58
N ALA A 508 -48.20 -11.50 -9.21
CA ALA A 508 -49.63 -11.39 -9.50
C ALA A 508 -50.11 -12.49 -10.45
N ARG A 509 -49.37 -12.78 -11.52
CA ARG A 509 -49.68 -13.86 -12.45
C ARG A 509 -49.69 -15.23 -11.77
N HIS A 510 -48.67 -15.50 -10.95
CA HIS A 510 -48.56 -16.78 -10.25
C HIS A 510 -49.66 -16.96 -9.16
N SER A 511 -50.00 -15.88 -8.42
CA SER A 511 -51.13 -15.90 -7.49
C SER A 511 -52.43 -16.24 -8.17
N LYS A 512 -52.68 -15.70 -9.37
CA LYS A 512 -53.87 -16.04 -10.17
C LYS A 512 -53.89 -17.51 -10.58
N ARG A 513 -52.75 -18.11 -10.96
CA ARG A 513 -52.65 -19.56 -11.26
C ARG A 513 -52.93 -20.41 -10.02
N MET A 514 -52.52 -19.97 -8.80
CA MET A 514 -52.87 -20.65 -7.56
C MET A 514 -54.38 -20.58 -7.26
N GLU A 515 -55.02 -19.42 -7.43
CA GLU A 515 -56.45 -19.23 -7.25
C GLU A 515 -57.29 -20.09 -8.22
N GLN A 516 -56.77 -20.28 -9.44
CA GLN A 516 -57.39 -21.12 -10.47
C GLN A 516 -57.14 -22.63 -10.28
N GLY A 517 -56.35 -23.00 -9.26
CA GLY A 517 -55.98 -24.39 -9.00
C GLY A 517 -54.98 -25.00 -10.01
N GLU A 518 -54.33 -24.18 -10.81
CA GLU A 518 -53.36 -24.61 -11.83
C GLU A 518 -51.97 -24.96 -11.23
N CYS A 519 -51.72 -24.51 -10.00
CA CYS A 519 -50.49 -24.89 -9.27
C CYS A 519 -50.79 -25.02 -7.77
N THR A 520 -49.92 -25.79 -7.08
CA THR A 520 -50.00 -26.01 -5.63
C THR A 520 -49.50 -24.82 -4.85
N PHE A 521 -49.91 -24.67 -3.60
CA PHE A 521 -49.41 -23.66 -2.70
C PHE A 521 -47.87 -23.77 -2.49
N GLU A 522 -47.34 -24.98 -2.44
CA GLU A 522 -45.91 -25.23 -2.29
C GLU A 522 -45.14 -24.73 -3.51
N ASN A 523 -45.64 -24.97 -4.74
CA ASN A 523 -45.03 -24.39 -5.96
C ASN A 523 -45.01 -22.86 -5.90
N GLY A 524 -46.11 -22.26 -5.37
CA GLY A 524 -46.22 -20.82 -5.22
C GLY A 524 -45.14 -20.24 -4.31
N ILE A 525 -44.88 -20.85 -3.17
CA ILE A 525 -43.81 -20.41 -2.23
C ILE A 525 -42.46 -20.48 -2.90
N LEU A 526 -42.10 -21.61 -3.53
CA LEU A 526 -40.80 -21.79 -4.18
C LEU A 526 -40.61 -20.81 -5.34
N PHE A 527 -41.64 -20.53 -6.10
CA PHE A 527 -41.59 -19.54 -7.17
C PHE A 527 -41.35 -18.13 -6.64
N PHE A 528 -42.07 -17.74 -5.58
CA PHE A 528 -41.91 -16.42 -4.95
C PHE A 528 -40.54 -16.25 -4.32
N ASP A 529 -39.96 -17.29 -3.75
CA ASP A 529 -38.63 -17.26 -3.14
C ASP A 529 -37.55 -17.07 -4.21
N ILE A 530 -37.68 -17.67 -5.39
CA ILE A 530 -36.77 -17.44 -6.51
C ILE A 530 -36.89 -15.98 -7.02
N VAL A 531 -38.14 -15.51 -7.24
CA VAL A 531 -38.40 -14.14 -7.72
C VAL A 531 -37.88 -13.10 -6.72
N ASN A 532 -38.06 -13.34 -5.40
CA ASN A 532 -37.51 -12.47 -4.37
C ASN A 532 -35.98 -12.49 -4.37
N SER A 533 -35.35 -13.67 -4.54
CA SER A 533 -33.89 -13.77 -4.61
C SER A 533 -33.35 -12.98 -5.81
N PHE A 534 -34.01 -13.02 -6.94
CA PHE A 534 -33.62 -12.24 -8.14
C PHE A 534 -33.69 -10.73 -7.91
N GLU A 535 -34.77 -10.24 -7.30
CA GLU A 535 -34.89 -8.81 -6.99
C GLU A 535 -33.85 -8.36 -5.97
N ARG A 536 -33.58 -9.18 -4.93
CA ARG A 536 -32.55 -8.84 -3.95
C ARG A 536 -31.14 -8.75 -4.58
N ILE A 537 -30.84 -9.62 -5.54
CA ILE A 537 -29.59 -9.51 -6.31
C ILE A 537 -29.55 -8.17 -7.07
N ALA A 538 -30.68 -7.76 -7.69
CA ALA A 538 -30.74 -6.49 -8.41
C ALA A 538 -30.60 -5.28 -7.47
N ASP A 539 -31.21 -5.32 -6.27
CA ASP A 539 -31.04 -4.31 -5.21
C ASP A 539 -29.55 -4.12 -4.85
N HIS A 540 -28.81 -5.22 -4.67
CA HIS A 540 -27.37 -5.14 -4.35
C HIS A 540 -26.55 -4.64 -5.53
N CYS A 541 -26.94 -4.93 -6.78
CA CYS A 541 -26.33 -4.34 -7.97
C CYS A 541 -26.55 -2.82 -8.02
N SER A 542 -27.76 -2.33 -7.69
CA SER A 542 -28.05 -0.90 -7.60
C SER A 542 -27.22 -0.23 -6.51
N ASN A 543 -27.14 -0.82 -5.31
CA ASN A 543 -26.31 -0.30 -4.22
C ASN A 543 -24.85 -0.16 -4.65
N LEU A 544 -24.31 -1.15 -5.36
CA LEU A 544 -22.94 -1.11 -5.89
C LEU A 544 -22.76 0.04 -6.91
N ALA A 545 -23.72 0.22 -7.83
CA ALA A 545 -23.70 1.30 -8.81
C ALA A 545 -23.74 2.68 -8.15
N VAL A 546 -24.56 2.85 -7.10
CA VAL A 546 -24.59 4.09 -6.30
C VAL A 546 -23.23 4.38 -5.66
N CYS A 547 -22.58 3.37 -5.08
CA CYS A 547 -21.23 3.54 -4.51
C CYS A 547 -20.22 4.05 -5.55
N ILE A 548 -20.26 3.53 -6.79
CA ILE A 548 -19.36 3.96 -7.87
C ILE A 548 -19.62 5.42 -8.25
N ILE A 549 -20.90 5.80 -8.40
CA ILE A 549 -21.29 7.15 -8.82
C ILE A 549 -20.94 8.17 -7.74
N GLU A 550 -21.28 7.89 -6.47
CA GLU A 550 -20.98 8.78 -5.34
C GLU A 550 -19.47 8.96 -5.13
N PHE A 551 -18.70 7.87 -5.27
CA PHE A 551 -17.26 7.94 -5.20
C PHE A 551 -16.67 8.88 -6.26
N SER A 552 -17.18 8.83 -7.49
CA SER A 552 -16.72 9.68 -8.60
C SER A 552 -17.01 11.17 -8.37
N GLN A 553 -18.10 11.49 -7.63
CA GLN A 553 -18.53 12.87 -7.35
C GLN A 553 -17.86 13.44 -6.09
N GLY A 554 -17.11 12.65 -5.33
CA GLY A 554 -16.45 13.10 -4.09
C GLY A 554 -17.43 13.46 -2.96
N HIS A 555 -18.67 13.02 -3.02
CA HIS A 555 -19.70 13.28 -2.01
C HIS A 555 -20.24 11.97 -1.44
N TYR A 556 -20.21 11.84 -0.11
CA TYR A 556 -20.89 10.79 0.63
C TYR A 556 -22.25 11.28 1.12
N GLN A 557 -23.28 11.10 0.33
CA GLN A 557 -24.66 11.15 0.80
C GLN A 557 -25.42 9.99 0.15
N THR A 558 -25.25 8.79 0.73
CA THR A 558 -25.98 7.58 0.38
C THR A 558 -27.47 7.90 0.27
N HIS A 559 -28.06 7.84 -0.91
CA HIS A 559 -29.44 8.18 -1.26
C HIS A 559 -29.72 9.59 -1.82
N SER A 560 -28.77 10.50 -1.88
CA SER A 560 -29.04 11.81 -2.55
C SER A 560 -29.15 11.63 -4.05
N TYR A 561 -28.31 10.76 -4.62
CA TYR A 561 -28.34 10.41 -6.04
C TYR A 561 -29.66 9.72 -6.40
N LEU A 562 -30.06 8.67 -5.68
CA LEU A 562 -31.31 7.93 -5.95
C LEU A 562 -32.55 8.83 -5.86
N LYS A 563 -32.60 9.77 -4.91
CA LYS A 563 -33.69 10.75 -4.81
C LYS A 563 -33.72 11.72 -5.99
N GLY A 564 -32.55 12.08 -6.53
CA GLY A 564 -32.44 12.94 -7.71
C GLY A 564 -32.81 12.23 -9.00
N VAL A 565 -32.44 10.97 -9.15
CA VAL A 565 -32.62 10.17 -10.38
C VAL A 565 -34.04 9.61 -10.51
N LYS A 566 -34.66 9.20 -9.38
CA LYS A 566 -36.07 8.73 -9.33
C LYS A 566 -37.08 9.85 -9.57
N ASN A 567 -36.67 11.12 -9.62
CA ASN A 567 -37.54 12.21 -10.03
C ASN A 567 -37.81 12.14 -11.54
N SER A 568 -39.06 12.14 -11.92
CA SER A 568 -39.62 11.98 -13.29
C SER A 568 -39.10 12.92 -14.38
N ASN A 569 -38.10 13.74 -14.11
CA ASN A 569 -37.51 14.72 -15.05
C ASN A 569 -36.17 14.28 -15.69
N ASN A 570 -35.62 13.11 -15.32
CA ASN A 570 -34.38 12.65 -15.94
C ASN A 570 -34.68 11.89 -17.26
N LYS A 571 -34.53 12.59 -18.37
CA LYS A 571 -34.85 12.12 -19.70
C LYS A 571 -34.07 10.84 -20.10
N THR A 572 -32.78 10.81 -19.78
CA THR A 572 -31.91 9.67 -20.07
C THR A 572 -32.30 8.43 -19.29
N PHE A 573 -32.68 8.61 -18.02
CA PHE A 573 -33.17 7.54 -17.16
C PHE A 573 -34.46 6.91 -17.75
N MET A 574 -35.42 7.76 -18.13
CA MET A 574 -36.69 7.28 -18.71
C MET A 574 -36.52 6.57 -20.03
N GLU A 575 -35.64 7.06 -20.91
CA GLU A 575 -35.33 6.38 -22.20
C GLU A 575 -34.71 5.01 -21.98
N GLN A 576 -33.81 4.87 -21.01
CA GLN A 576 -33.20 3.58 -20.65
C GLN A 576 -34.23 2.64 -20.01
N PHE A 577 -35.02 3.16 -19.08
CA PHE A 577 -36.08 2.39 -18.42
C PHE A 577 -37.07 1.82 -19.45
N GLU A 578 -37.58 2.65 -20.37
CA GLU A 578 -38.49 2.19 -21.45
C GLU A 578 -37.82 1.15 -22.35
N THR A 579 -36.56 1.30 -22.64
CA THR A 579 -35.78 0.33 -23.42
C THR A 579 -35.74 -1.03 -22.74
N TYR A 580 -35.41 -1.07 -21.44
CA TYR A 580 -35.37 -2.30 -20.65
C TYR A 580 -36.77 -2.88 -20.43
N LEU A 581 -37.78 -2.05 -20.20
CA LEU A 581 -39.16 -2.50 -20.06
C LEU A 581 -39.66 -3.23 -21.31
N ASN A 582 -39.34 -2.68 -22.49
CA ASN A 582 -39.68 -3.33 -23.76
C ASN A 582 -38.90 -4.62 -23.98
N LYS A 583 -37.63 -4.67 -23.61
CA LYS A 583 -36.72 -5.81 -23.75
C LYS A 583 -37.17 -7.02 -22.93
N TYR A 584 -37.69 -6.78 -21.71
CA TYR A 584 -38.05 -7.80 -20.74
C TYR A 584 -39.54 -7.93 -20.53
N ALA A 585 -40.39 -7.40 -21.41
CA ALA A 585 -41.84 -7.54 -21.33
C ALA A 585 -42.25 -9.01 -21.33
N VAL A 586 -43.09 -9.40 -20.35
CA VAL A 586 -43.70 -10.74 -20.26
C VAL A 586 -44.91 -10.75 -21.15
N ARG A 587 -44.79 -11.34 -22.36
CA ARG A 587 -45.85 -11.46 -23.33
C ARG A 587 -46.67 -12.74 -23.13
#